data_f12b1068ac655b0f4511df88cb9e317a
#
_entry.id   f12b1068ac655b0f4511df88cb9e317a
#
_cell.length_a   1.000
_cell.length_b   1.000
_cell.length_c   1.000
_cell.angle_alpha   90.00
_cell.angle_beta   90.00
_cell.angle_gamma   90.00
#
_symmetry.space_group_name_H-M   'P 1'
#
loop_
_entity.id
_entity.type
_entity.pdbx_description
1 polymer ?
#
loop_
_entity_poly.entity_id
_entity_poly.type
_entity_poly.pdbx_seq_one_letter_code
_entity_poly.pdbx_strand_id
1 'polypeptide(L)'
;MNKVSRSFRDVRLRALAITSALVLIGGLTLQYLPTIQEIGAGKREQHVANKKRAEIDLRFSQGVVMLHAKEFNHALTAFHRVIELAPQMPEAYVNTGFALLGLGQPAAARDFFDEATTLRRDQINGYYGLALALEGLGDTFGAMQAMEAYLHRAPKDDPYRRKAEAAVWEWRARLGEEQSKKLASTGINVSNNRTDQR
;
A
#
# COMPACT_ATOMS: atom_id res chain seq x y z
N MET A 1 -39.45 72.01 38.56
CA MET A 1 -39.11 71.64 37.16
C MET A 1 -37.93 70.72 37.03
N ASN A 2 -37.74 69.60 37.78
CA ASN A 2 -36.48 68.79 37.69
C ASN A 2 -36.71 67.29 37.66
N LYS A 3 -37.92 66.75 37.71
CA LYS A 3 -38.13 65.28 37.65
C LYS A 3 -38.21 64.72 36.23
N VAL A 4 -38.74 65.48 35.26
CA VAL A 4 -38.96 65.05 33.87
C VAL A 4 -37.63 64.94 33.12
N SER A 5 -36.63 65.79 33.36
CA SER A 5 -35.36 65.80 32.69
C SER A 5 -34.44 64.69 33.14
N ARG A 6 -34.61 64.12 34.34
CA ARG A 6 -33.84 62.90 34.81
C ARG A 6 -34.37 61.65 34.14
N SER A 7 -35.70 61.51 33.98
CA SER A 7 -36.28 60.33 33.32
C SER A 7 -35.86 60.18 31.88
N PHE A 8 -35.77 61.24 31.09
CA PHE A 8 -35.28 61.18 29.70
C PHE A 8 -33.81 60.83 29.54
N ARG A 9 -32.96 61.24 30.47
CA ARG A 9 -31.53 60.89 30.53
C ARG A 9 -31.33 59.41 30.84
N ASP A 10 -32.07 58.87 31.76
CA ASP A 10 -31.99 57.45 32.15
C ASP A 10 -32.46 56.53 31.04
N VAL A 11 -33.49 56.93 30.29
CA VAL A 11 -33.96 56.15 29.11
C VAL A 11 -32.92 56.14 27.96
N ARG A 12 -32.30 57.30 27.70
CA ARG A 12 -31.24 57.42 26.70
C ARG A 12 -29.99 56.62 27.05
N LEU A 13 -29.57 56.66 28.34
CA LEU A 13 -28.42 55.87 28.83
C LEU A 13 -28.68 54.37 28.78
N ARG A 14 -29.92 53.95 29.11
CA ARG A 14 -30.31 52.53 28.99
C ARG A 14 -30.37 52.08 27.51
N ALA A 15 -30.88 52.90 26.61
CA ALA A 15 -30.94 52.61 25.17
C ALA A 15 -29.48 52.50 24.62
N LEU A 16 -28.58 53.41 24.97
CA LEU A 16 -27.16 53.34 24.57
C LEU A 16 -26.45 52.13 25.15
N ALA A 17 -26.75 51.71 26.36
CA ALA A 17 -26.16 50.51 26.97
C ALA A 17 -26.64 49.22 26.26
N ILE A 18 -27.91 49.18 25.89
CA ILE A 18 -28.49 48.04 25.15
C ILE A 18 -27.92 47.95 23.74
N THR A 19 -27.78 49.06 23.03
CA THR A 19 -27.21 49.07 21.66
C THR A 19 -25.73 48.72 21.67
N SER A 20 -24.95 49.21 22.63
CA SER A 20 -23.54 48.80 22.75
C SER A 20 -23.38 47.32 23.14
N ALA A 21 -24.24 46.78 24.01
CA ALA A 21 -24.24 45.35 24.33
C ALA A 21 -24.57 44.49 23.12
N LEU A 22 -25.54 44.87 22.31
CA LEU A 22 -25.90 44.17 21.07
C LEU A 22 -24.79 44.21 20.01
N VAL A 23 -24.08 45.34 19.88
CA VAL A 23 -22.93 45.46 18.98
C VAL A 23 -21.75 44.59 19.46
N LEU A 24 -21.51 44.57 20.76
CA LEU A 24 -20.44 43.70 21.34
C LEU A 24 -20.80 42.22 21.18
N ILE A 25 -22.03 41.82 21.43
CA ILE A 25 -22.48 40.43 21.24
C ILE A 25 -22.44 40.07 19.75
N GLY A 26 -22.88 40.93 18.85
CA GLY A 26 -22.83 40.76 17.41
C GLY A 26 -21.38 40.66 16.88
N GLY A 27 -20.49 41.52 17.40
CA GLY A 27 -19.05 41.46 17.06
C GLY A 27 -18.39 40.19 17.55
N LEU A 28 -18.69 39.77 18.79
CA LEU A 28 -18.18 38.50 19.33
C LEU A 28 -18.67 37.27 18.53
N THR A 29 -19.97 37.24 18.21
CA THR A 29 -20.52 36.14 17.40
C THR A 29 -19.88 36.09 16.00
N LEU A 30 -19.68 37.24 15.36
CA LEU A 30 -19.01 37.30 14.04
C LEU A 30 -17.59 36.84 14.09
N GLN A 31 -16.88 37.10 15.17
CA GLN A 31 -15.46 36.66 15.36
C GLN A 31 -15.35 35.16 15.64
N TYR A 32 -16.34 34.56 16.31
CA TYR A 32 -16.31 33.12 16.64
C TYR A 32 -17.00 32.22 15.61
N LEU A 33 -17.84 32.79 14.71
CA LEU A 33 -18.48 32.01 13.64
C LEU A 33 -17.51 31.23 12.74
N PRO A 34 -16.39 31.80 12.25
CA PRO A 34 -15.40 31.06 11.47
C PRO A 34 -14.81 29.88 12.24
N THR A 35 -14.46 30.08 13.51
CA THR A 35 -13.86 29.04 14.37
C THR A 35 -14.80 27.86 14.61
N ILE A 36 -16.08 28.11 14.77
CA ILE A 36 -17.11 27.05 14.91
C ILE A 36 -17.27 26.28 13.60
N GLN A 37 -17.20 26.96 12.47
CA GLN A 37 -17.31 26.37 11.15
C GLN A 37 -16.09 25.49 10.82
N GLU A 38 -14.87 25.92 11.18
CA GLU A 38 -13.64 25.15 11.06
C GLU A 38 -13.64 23.89 11.94
N ILE A 39 -14.07 24.01 13.20
CA ILE A 39 -14.21 22.86 14.12
C ILE A 39 -15.23 21.85 13.59
N GLY A 40 -16.35 22.32 13.02
CA GLY A 40 -17.36 21.45 12.41
C GLY A 40 -16.89 20.76 11.14
N ALA A 41 -16.08 21.43 10.31
CA ALA A 41 -15.45 20.87 9.12
C ALA A 41 -14.42 19.80 9.49
N GLY A 42 -13.51 20.10 10.41
CA GLY A 42 -12.50 19.14 10.87
C GLY A 42 -13.10 17.85 11.45
N LYS A 43 -14.17 17.95 12.24
CA LYS A 43 -14.87 16.75 12.75
C LYS A 43 -15.51 15.92 11.63
N ARG A 44 -16.06 16.54 10.59
CA ARG A 44 -16.62 15.84 9.44
C ARG A 44 -15.54 15.15 8.62
N GLU A 45 -14.42 15.82 8.36
CA GLU A 45 -13.27 15.23 7.66
C GLU A 45 -12.70 14.04 8.42
N GLN A 46 -12.51 14.15 9.73
CA GLN A 46 -12.09 13.04 10.58
C GLN A 46 -13.07 11.86 10.52
N HIS A 47 -14.38 12.13 10.55
CA HIS A 47 -15.39 11.07 10.45
C HIS A 47 -15.32 10.34 9.11
N VAL A 48 -15.17 11.07 8.00
CA VAL A 48 -15.02 10.50 6.65
C VAL A 48 -13.73 9.69 6.55
N ALA A 49 -12.61 10.21 7.06
CA ALA A 49 -11.33 9.52 7.07
C ALA A 49 -11.39 8.22 7.91
N ASN A 50 -12.03 8.26 9.08
CA ASN A 50 -12.21 7.08 9.93
C ASN A 50 -13.10 6.02 9.25
N LYS A 51 -14.17 6.42 8.59
CA LYS A 51 -15.00 5.50 7.80
C LYS A 51 -14.22 4.83 6.67
N LYS A 52 -13.45 5.62 5.92
CA LYS A 52 -12.60 5.11 4.85
C LYS A 52 -11.58 4.10 5.39
N ARG A 53 -10.92 4.42 6.51
CA ARG A 53 -9.96 3.52 7.15
C ARG A 53 -10.61 2.21 7.60
N ALA A 54 -11.76 2.29 8.26
CA ALA A 54 -12.51 1.10 8.68
C ALA A 54 -12.94 0.22 7.48
N GLU A 55 -13.30 0.83 6.35
CA GLU A 55 -13.60 0.09 5.11
C GLU A 55 -12.36 -0.61 4.56
N ILE A 56 -11.19 0.06 4.52
CA ILE A 56 -9.93 -0.53 4.08
C ILE A 56 -9.58 -1.74 4.94
N ASP A 57 -9.60 -1.59 6.26
CA ASP A 57 -9.25 -2.65 7.20
C ASP A 57 -10.19 -3.85 7.07
N LEU A 58 -11.50 -3.60 6.93
CA LEU A 58 -12.51 -4.63 6.72
C LEU A 58 -12.27 -5.39 5.40
N ARG A 59 -12.10 -4.68 4.29
CA ARG A 59 -11.89 -5.30 2.97
C ARG A 59 -10.57 -6.06 2.90
N PHE A 60 -9.52 -5.51 3.48
CA PHE A 60 -8.23 -6.18 3.54
C PHE A 60 -8.31 -7.49 4.32
N SER A 61 -8.92 -7.47 5.52
CA SER A 61 -9.09 -8.69 6.31
C SER A 61 -9.97 -9.74 5.61
N GLN A 62 -11.06 -9.32 4.96
CA GLN A 62 -11.89 -10.20 4.13
C GLN A 62 -11.07 -10.86 3.02
N GLY A 63 -10.28 -10.06 2.29
CA GLY A 63 -9.42 -10.56 1.23
C GLY A 63 -8.41 -11.61 1.73
N VAL A 64 -7.77 -11.37 2.87
CA VAL A 64 -6.84 -12.31 3.50
C VAL A 64 -7.54 -13.63 3.87
N VAL A 65 -8.71 -13.56 4.47
CA VAL A 65 -9.50 -14.77 4.80
C VAL A 65 -9.85 -15.55 3.54
N MET A 66 -10.34 -14.88 2.50
CA MET A 66 -10.68 -15.52 1.21
C MET A 66 -9.44 -16.12 0.52
N LEU A 67 -8.29 -15.44 0.57
CA LEU A 67 -7.03 -15.94 0.02
C LEU A 67 -6.60 -17.26 0.70
N HIS A 68 -6.67 -17.32 2.02
CA HIS A 68 -6.37 -18.53 2.79
C HIS A 68 -7.38 -19.65 2.52
N ALA A 69 -8.65 -19.30 2.32
CA ALA A 69 -9.70 -20.25 1.92
C ALA A 69 -9.58 -20.71 0.45
N LYS A 70 -8.61 -20.19 -0.32
CA LYS A 70 -8.43 -20.39 -1.76
C LYS A 70 -9.60 -19.89 -2.61
N GLU A 71 -10.43 -19.01 -2.07
CA GLU A 71 -11.51 -18.30 -2.76
C GLU A 71 -10.95 -17.08 -3.50
N PHE A 72 -10.07 -17.35 -4.47
CA PHE A 72 -9.21 -16.36 -5.09
C PHE A 72 -9.98 -15.22 -5.77
N ASN A 73 -11.10 -15.50 -6.43
CA ASN A 73 -11.92 -14.45 -7.06
C ASN A 73 -12.54 -13.50 -6.03
N HIS A 74 -12.98 -14.02 -4.89
CA HIS A 74 -13.48 -13.19 -3.79
C HIS A 74 -12.37 -12.38 -3.14
N ALA A 75 -11.18 -12.97 -3.00
CA ALA A 75 -9.99 -12.27 -2.51
C ALA A 75 -9.63 -11.09 -3.44
N LEU A 76 -9.60 -11.31 -4.77
CA LEU A 76 -9.35 -10.24 -5.76
C LEU A 76 -10.35 -9.09 -5.63
N THR A 77 -11.65 -9.40 -5.53
CA THR A 77 -12.69 -8.38 -5.36
C THR A 77 -12.44 -7.52 -4.14
N ALA A 78 -12.06 -8.14 -3.02
CA ALA A 78 -11.78 -7.45 -1.77
C ALA A 78 -10.51 -6.59 -1.87
N PHE A 79 -9.40 -7.13 -2.39
CA PHE A 79 -8.14 -6.41 -2.52
C PHE A 79 -8.19 -5.29 -3.57
N HIS A 80 -8.89 -5.46 -4.69
CA HIS A 80 -9.11 -4.37 -5.65
C HIS A 80 -9.82 -3.20 -4.97
N ARG A 81 -10.83 -3.46 -4.12
CA ARG A 81 -11.48 -2.40 -3.36
C ARG A 81 -10.51 -1.70 -2.39
N VAL A 82 -9.58 -2.43 -1.78
CA VAL A 82 -8.51 -1.82 -0.97
C VAL A 82 -7.61 -0.93 -1.81
N ILE A 83 -7.18 -1.39 -2.99
CA ILE A 83 -6.32 -0.62 -3.91
C ILE A 83 -7.02 0.67 -4.37
N GLU A 84 -8.32 0.62 -4.69
CA GLU A 84 -9.11 1.83 -5.02
C GLU A 84 -9.12 2.85 -3.88
N LEU A 85 -9.27 2.38 -2.65
CA LEU A 85 -9.31 3.23 -1.46
C LEU A 85 -7.93 3.69 -1.00
N ALA A 86 -6.92 2.86 -1.14
CA ALA A 86 -5.56 3.07 -0.67
C ALA A 86 -4.52 2.60 -1.72
N PRO A 87 -4.34 3.33 -2.84
CA PRO A 87 -3.47 2.92 -3.93
C PRO A 87 -1.98 2.87 -3.56
N GLN A 88 -1.60 3.40 -2.41
CA GLN A 88 -0.22 3.37 -1.89
C GLN A 88 -0.01 2.26 -0.83
N MET A 89 -0.88 1.25 -0.77
CA MET A 89 -0.78 0.14 0.18
C MET A 89 -0.17 -1.11 -0.50
N PRO A 90 1.14 -1.34 -0.44
CA PRO A 90 1.81 -2.41 -1.18
C PRO A 90 1.34 -3.80 -0.75
N GLU A 91 0.87 -3.98 0.48
CA GLU A 91 0.32 -5.25 0.96
C GLU A 91 -0.91 -5.71 0.17
N ALA A 92 -1.73 -4.77 -0.31
CA ALA A 92 -2.89 -5.09 -1.13
C ALA A 92 -2.46 -5.63 -2.51
N TYR A 93 -1.43 -5.04 -3.11
CA TYR A 93 -0.86 -5.51 -4.36
C TYR A 93 -0.21 -6.91 -4.21
N VAL A 94 0.56 -7.12 -3.14
CA VAL A 94 1.15 -8.44 -2.84
C VAL A 94 0.07 -9.51 -2.75
N ASN A 95 -0.98 -9.26 -1.98
CA ASN A 95 -2.05 -10.24 -1.79
C ASN A 95 -2.88 -10.46 -3.07
N THR A 96 -3.08 -9.41 -3.89
CA THR A 96 -3.66 -9.52 -5.23
C THR A 96 -2.81 -10.43 -6.11
N GLY A 97 -1.49 -10.24 -6.12
CA GLY A 97 -0.55 -11.09 -6.85
C GLY A 97 -0.65 -12.56 -6.43
N PHE A 98 -0.72 -12.84 -5.13
CA PHE A 98 -0.90 -14.23 -4.65
C PHE A 98 -2.25 -14.83 -5.04
N ALA A 99 -3.33 -14.03 -5.03
CA ALA A 99 -4.63 -14.51 -5.51
C ALA A 99 -4.59 -14.85 -7.01
N LEU A 100 -3.91 -14.04 -7.82
CA LEU A 100 -3.71 -14.27 -9.25
C LEU A 100 -2.85 -15.51 -9.52
N LEU A 101 -1.79 -15.75 -8.73
CA LEU A 101 -1.03 -17.01 -8.80
C LEU A 101 -1.93 -18.22 -8.48
N GLY A 102 -2.80 -18.09 -7.48
CA GLY A 102 -3.76 -19.13 -7.14
C GLY A 102 -4.75 -19.45 -8.28
N LEU A 103 -5.05 -18.47 -9.14
CA LEU A 103 -5.86 -18.63 -10.36
C LEU A 103 -5.06 -19.10 -11.60
N GLY A 104 -3.75 -19.33 -11.47
CA GLY A 104 -2.91 -19.70 -12.60
C GLY A 104 -2.65 -18.55 -13.57
N GLN A 105 -2.63 -17.30 -13.10
CA GLN A 105 -2.44 -16.09 -13.90
C GLN A 105 -1.09 -15.43 -13.56
N PRO A 106 0.07 -16.07 -13.83
CA PRO A 106 1.38 -15.58 -13.41
C PRO A 106 1.78 -14.25 -14.07
N ALA A 107 1.31 -13.98 -15.29
CA ALA A 107 1.63 -12.73 -15.99
C ALA A 107 1.01 -11.52 -15.26
N ALA A 108 -0.28 -11.61 -14.93
CA ALA A 108 -0.93 -10.57 -14.16
C ALA A 108 -0.35 -10.46 -12.73
N ALA A 109 -0.06 -11.59 -12.09
CA ALA A 109 0.54 -11.62 -10.75
C ALA A 109 1.89 -10.88 -10.71
N ARG A 110 2.76 -11.10 -11.73
CA ARG A 110 4.03 -10.39 -11.88
C ARG A 110 3.84 -8.88 -11.79
N ASP A 111 2.88 -8.32 -12.55
CA ASP A 111 2.67 -6.88 -12.62
C ASP A 111 2.25 -6.30 -11.25
N PHE A 112 1.43 -7.03 -10.48
CA PHE A 112 1.05 -6.64 -9.12
C PHE A 112 2.22 -6.73 -8.13
N PHE A 113 3.09 -7.73 -8.24
CA PHE A 113 4.28 -7.81 -7.37
C PHE A 113 5.31 -6.74 -7.73
N ASP A 114 5.50 -6.42 -9.00
CA ASP A 114 6.35 -5.32 -9.45
C ASP A 114 5.87 -3.98 -8.88
N GLU A 115 4.57 -3.71 -8.94
CA GLU A 115 4.00 -2.50 -8.34
C GLU A 115 4.22 -2.47 -6.82
N ALA A 116 4.01 -3.58 -6.12
CA ALA A 116 4.23 -3.66 -4.67
C ALA A 116 5.68 -3.33 -4.29
N THR A 117 6.66 -3.83 -5.05
CA THR A 117 8.09 -3.56 -4.80
C THR A 117 8.52 -2.16 -5.21
N THR A 118 7.83 -1.57 -6.18
CA THR A 118 8.01 -0.17 -6.59
C THR A 118 7.47 0.79 -5.53
N LEU A 119 6.27 0.52 -5.00
CA LEU A 119 5.68 1.30 -3.91
C LEU A 119 6.50 1.23 -2.62
N ARG A 120 7.06 0.06 -2.32
CA ARG A 120 7.90 -0.14 -1.13
C ARG A 120 9.02 -1.14 -1.40
N ARG A 121 10.25 -0.66 -1.45
CA ARG A 121 11.44 -1.47 -1.76
C ARG A 121 11.79 -2.53 -0.70
N ASP A 122 11.30 -2.40 0.51
CA ASP A 122 11.46 -3.37 1.60
C ASP A 122 10.24 -4.31 1.76
N GLN A 123 9.33 -4.32 0.79
CA GLN A 123 8.22 -5.26 0.74
C GLN A 123 8.69 -6.65 0.30
N ILE A 124 9.28 -7.39 1.24
CA ILE A 124 9.96 -8.67 0.98
C ILE A 124 9.07 -9.71 0.31
N ASN A 125 7.77 -9.77 0.70
CA ASN A 125 6.82 -10.71 0.10
C ASN A 125 6.52 -10.40 -1.38
N GLY A 126 6.72 -9.16 -1.82
CA GLY A 126 6.62 -8.77 -3.22
C GLY A 126 7.71 -9.46 -4.05
N TYR A 127 8.97 -9.46 -3.60
CA TYR A 127 10.07 -10.15 -4.28
C TYR A 127 9.89 -11.66 -4.30
N TYR A 128 9.42 -12.25 -3.20
CA TYR A 128 9.11 -13.68 -3.16
C TYR A 128 8.02 -14.05 -4.17
N GLY A 129 6.92 -13.28 -4.18
CA GLY A 129 5.82 -13.48 -5.12
C GLY A 129 6.23 -13.25 -6.58
N LEU A 130 7.05 -12.20 -6.84
CA LEU A 130 7.61 -11.91 -8.16
C LEU A 130 8.42 -13.10 -8.70
N ALA A 131 9.27 -13.70 -7.85
CA ALA A 131 10.02 -14.87 -8.24
C ALA A 131 9.13 -16.05 -8.64
N LEU A 132 8.06 -16.31 -7.87
CA LEU A 132 7.10 -17.36 -8.21
C LEU A 132 6.33 -17.06 -9.51
N ALA A 133 5.98 -15.81 -9.75
CA ALA A 133 5.31 -15.41 -10.98
C ALA A 133 6.21 -15.58 -12.20
N LEU A 134 7.47 -15.17 -12.11
CA LEU A 134 8.49 -15.32 -13.17
C LEU A 134 8.80 -16.79 -13.45
N GLU A 135 8.89 -17.62 -12.41
CA GLU A 135 9.01 -19.08 -12.57
C GLU A 135 7.81 -19.65 -13.35
N GLY A 136 6.59 -19.25 -12.97
CA GLY A 136 5.36 -19.66 -13.68
C GLY A 136 5.30 -19.21 -15.13
N LEU A 137 6.06 -18.18 -15.51
CA LEU A 137 6.23 -17.71 -16.90
C LEU A 137 7.40 -18.39 -17.63
N GLY A 138 8.19 -19.23 -16.95
CA GLY A 138 9.37 -19.86 -17.51
C GLY A 138 10.61 -18.96 -17.55
N ASP A 139 10.55 -17.75 -16.98
CA ASP A 139 11.70 -16.86 -16.81
C ASP A 139 12.51 -17.29 -15.59
N THR A 140 13.27 -18.37 -15.73
CA THR A 140 14.11 -18.93 -14.65
C THR A 140 15.16 -17.93 -14.18
N PHE A 141 15.72 -17.13 -15.08
CA PHE A 141 16.76 -16.14 -14.71
C PHE A 141 16.16 -15.00 -13.90
N GLY A 142 15.06 -14.41 -14.36
CA GLY A 142 14.33 -13.38 -13.61
C GLY A 142 13.82 -13.89 -12.26
N ALA A 143 13.30 -15.12 -12.21
CA ALA A 143 12.85 -15.75 -10.97
C ALA A 143 13.99 -15.86 -9.95
N MET A 144 15.18 -16.31 -10.40
CA MET A 144 16.36 -16.39 -9.55
C MET A 144 16.77 -15.02 -8.99
N GLN A 145 16.83 -14.00 -9.85
CA GLN A 145 17.17 -12.63 -9.43
C GLN A 145 16.17 -12.07 -8.39
N ALA A 146 14.87 -12.25 -8.62
CA ALA A 146 13.85 -11.81 -7.69
C ALA A 146 13.94 -12.55 -6.33
N MET A 147 14.24 -13.86 -6.35
CA MET A 147 14.40 -14.65 -5.12
C MET A 147 15.69 -14.27 -4.37
N GLU A 148 16.78 -13.99 -5.07
CA GLU A 148 18.00 -13.45 -4.46
C GLU A 148 17.75 -12.07 -3.83
N ALA A 149 16.93 -11.22 -4.47
CA ALA A 149 16.52 -9.95 -3.91
C ALA A 149 15.67 -10.11 -2.63
N TYR A 150 14.81 -11.13 -2.58
CA TYR A 150 14.10 -11.52 -1.36
C TYR A 150 15.10 -11.96 -0.26
N LEU A 151 15.99 -12.91 -0.56
CA LEU A 151 16.97 -13.45 0.39
C LEU A 151 17.89 -12.38 0.98
N HIS A 152 18.24 -11.37 0.20
CA HIS A 152 19.06 -10.25 0.66
C HIS A 152 18.32 -9.37 1.69
N ARG A 153 17.01 -9.27 1.61
CA ARG A 153 16.17 -8.41 2.46
C ARG A 153 15.49 -9.14 3.61
N ALA A 154 15.19 -10.43 3.42
CA ALA A 154 14.48 -11.23 4.41
C ALA A 154 15.34 -11.46 5.68
N PRO A 155 14.74 -11.39 6.87
CA PRO A 155 15.38 -11.75 8.12
C PRO A 155 15.97 -13.17 8.06
N LYS A 156 17.01 -13.44 8.86
CA LYS A 156 17.68 -14.75 8.86
C LYS A 156 16.78 -15.88 9.37
N ASP A 157 15.83 -15.55 10.20
CA ASP A 157 14.81 -16.43 10.80
C ASP A 157 13.50 -16.50 10.04
N ASP A 158 13.43 -15.87 8.84
CA ASP A 158 12.25 -15.92 7.99
C ASP A 158 11.90 -17.39 7.64
N PRO A 159 10.64 -17.81 7.86
CA PRO A 159 10.22 -19.20 7.67
C PRO A 159 10.33 -19.70 6.22
N TYR A 160 10.30 -18.80 5.24
CA TYR A 160 10.40 -19.14 3.81
C TYR A 160 11.83 -19.12 3.29
N ARG A 161 12.82 -18.66 4.09
CA ARG A 161 14.21 -18.50 3.68
C ARG A 161 14.83 -19.78 3.13
N ARG A 162 14.68 -20.92 3.83
CA ARG A 162 15.21 -22.21 3.37
C ARG A 162 14.63 -22.67 2.05
N LYS A 163 13.33 -22.43 1.85
CA LYS A 163 12.65 -22.74 0.58
C LYS A 163 13.18 -21.85 -0.55
N ALA A 164 13.39 -20.57 -0.29
CA ALA A 164 13.94 -19.62 -1.24
C ALA A 164 15.40 -19.98 -1.64
N GLU A 165 16.24 -20.35 -0.67
CA GLU A 165 17.62 -20.79 -0.93
C GLU A 165 17.65 -22.05 -1.79
N ALA A 166 16.76 -23.01 -1.53
CA ALA A 166 16.65 -24.23 -2.34
C ALA A 166 16.19 -23.91 -3.78
N ALA A 167 15.23 -23.01 -3.96
CA ALA A 167 14.76 -22.58 -5.28
C ALA A 167 15.88 -21.91 -6.08
N VAL A 168 16.63 -21.00 -5.49
CA VAL A 168 17.78 -20.35 -6.13
C VAL A 168 18.84 -21.37 -6.55
N TRP A 169 19.12 -22.37 -5.70
CA TRP A 169 20.07 -23.43 -6.03
C TRP A 169 19.60 -24.27 -7.23
N GLU A 170 18.33 -24.67 -7.25
CA GLU A 170 17.73 -25.44 -8.34
C GLU A 170 17.74 -24.65 -9.67
N TRP A 171 17.29 -23.40 -9.64
CA TRP A 171 17.25 -22.56 -10.84
C TRP A 171 18.65 -22.27 -11.40
N ARG A 172 19.65 -22.10 -10.54
CA ARG A 172 21.05 -21.92 -10.95
C ARG A 172 21.59 -23.18 -11.66
N ALA A 173 21.28 -24.37 -11.15
CA ALA A 173 21.65 -25.64 -11.79
C ALA A 173 20.98 -25.76 -13.16
N ARG A 174 19.69 -25.49 -13.28
CA ARG A 174 18.92 -25.52 -14.54
C ARG A 174 19.51 -24.57 -15.58
N LEU A 175 19.81 -23.34 -15.22
CA LEU A 175 20.43 -22.35 -16.12
C LEU A 175 21.84 -22.81 -16.58
N GLY A 176 22.62 -23.41 -15.71
CA GLY A 176 23.92 -23.97 -16.08
C GLY A 176 23.82 -25.13 -17.08
N GLU A 177 22.85 -26.02 -16.92
CA GLU A 177 22.58 -27.09 -17.87
C GLU A 177 22.11 -26.55 -19.24
N GLU A 178 21.20 -25.57 -19.25
CA GLU A 178 20.74 -24.93 -20.48
C GLU A 178 21.86 -24.24 -21.24
N GLN A 179 22.74 -23.54 -20.52
CA GLN A 179 23.95 -22.93 -21.12
C GLN A 179 24.91 -23.97 -21.70
N SER A 180 25.13 -25.06 -20.98
CA SER A 180 25.98 -26.16 -21.45
C SER A 180 25.43 -26.83 -22.71
N LYS A 181 24.11 -27.08 -22.75
CA LYS A 181 23.43 -27.62 -23.93
C LYS A 181 23.52 -26.68 -25.14
N LYS A 182 23.38 -25.39 -24.91
CA LYS A 182 23.47 -24.37 -25.96
C LYS A 182 24.89 -24.29 -26.53
N LEU A 183 25.93 -24.36 -25.69
CA LEU A 183 27.31 -24.37 -26.13
C LEU A 183 27.63 -25.64 -26.93
N ALA A 184 27.18 -26.82 -26.49
CA ALA A 184 27.33 -28.06 -27.20
C ALA A 184 26.65 -28.05 -28.58
N SER A 185 25.45 -27.46 -28.69
CA SER A 185 24.70 -27.33 -29.96
C SER A 185 25.34 -26.33 -30.95
N THR A 186 26.10 -25.36 -30.47
CA THR A 186 26.82 -24.38 -31.31
C THR A 186 28.25 -24.83 -31.69
N GLY A 187 28.64 -26.04 -31.32
CA GLY A 187 29.94 -26.60 -31.68
C GLY A 187 31.16 -25.98 -30.98
N ILE A 188 30.88 -25.13 -29.97
CA ILE A 188 31.95 -24.51 -29.15
C ILE A 188 32.35 -25.49 -28.06
N ASN A 189 33.43 -26.27 -28.36
CA ASN A 189 34.00 -27.22 -27.41
C ASN A 189 34.82 -26.43 -26.34
N VAL A 190 34.28 -26.30 -25.13
CA VAL A 190 34.90 -25.58 -24.01
C VAL A 190 36.11 -26.30 -23.41
N SER A 191 36.48 -27.47 -23.94
CA SER A 191 37.57 -28.29 -23.39
C SER A 191 39.01 -27.80 -23.69
N ASN A 192 39.20 -26.75 -24.52
CA ASN A 192 40.53 -26.36 -25.01
C ASN A 192 41.21 -25.18 -24.27
N ASN A 193 40.70 -24.68 -23.17
CA ASN A 193 41.34 -23.53 -22.52
C ASN A 193 42.03 -23.84 -21.16
N ARG A 194 42.41 -25.10 -20.92
CA ARG A 194 43.16 -25.51 -19.69
C ARG A 194 44.61 -25.93 -19.86
N THR A 195 45.19 -25.77 -21.02
CA THR A 195 46.56 -26.31 -21.29
C THR A 195 47.60 -25.29 -21.80
N ASP A 196 47.45 -24.00 -21.49
CA ASP A 196 48.52 -23.06 -21.87
C ASP A 196 48.88 -22.08 -20.74
N GLN A 197 49.16 -22.59 -19.56
CA GLN A 197 49.94 -21.90 -18.54
C GLN A 197 50.83 -22.93 -17.81
N ARG A 198 51.92 -23.29 -18.46
CA ARG A 198 53.12 -23.81 -17.80
C ARG A 198 54.34 -23.02 -18.24
#